data_39244919e50e7d0ba68dbe3ac9c8d0d8
#
_entry.id   39244919e50e7d0ba68dbe3ac9c8d0d8
#
_cell.length_a   1.000
_cell.length_b   1.000
_cell.length_c   1.000
_cell.angle_alpha   90.00
_cell.angle_beta   90.00
_cell.angle_gamma   90.00
#
_symmetry.space_group_name_H-M   'P 1'
#
loop_
_entity.id
_entity.type
_entity.pdbx_description
1 polymer ?
#
loop_
_entity_poly.entity_id
_entity_poly.type
_entity_poly.pdbx_seq_one_letter_code
_entity_poly.pdbx_strand_id
1 'polypeptide(L)'
;WFKCHYWWFKRLMKKATIYDVAREAGVSLATVSRVINGSSVVREKTKEKVMKVIDELNFKPNQIARGLATNKTTTIAIIFPQSLFAHVKDMIGGIGDAGRTLDYNITIYTTDDIGNGPMDDVMEKVIRTRADGVILFNNDNIDQQIELVKKHSIPAVVIGMQVSDESIGSVYVDAQKITYDIVNNYLEKGKNNIIFVSPQQNLIR
;
A
#
# COMPACT_ATOMS: atom_id res chain seq x y z
N TRP A 1 -6.96 -43.43 -20.31
CA TRP A 1 -5.77 -42.58 -20.43
C TRP A 1 -5.95 -41.19 -19.80
N PHE A 2 -7.15 -40.62 -19.85
CA PHE A 2 -7.43 -39.27 -19.28
C PHE A 2 -7.40 -39.22 -17.73
N LYS A 3 -7.74 -40.28 -17.03
CA LYS A 3 -7.78 -40.30 -15.55
C LYS A 3 -6.39 -40.30 -14.90
N CYS A 4 -5.37 -40.85 -15.55
CA CYS A 4 -4.01 -40.93 -15.00
C CYS A 4 -3.28 -39.57 -15.02
N HIS A 5 -3.50 -38.76 -16.07
CA HIS A 5 -2.91 -37.41 -16.20
C HIS A 5 -3.47 -36.41 -15.18
N TYR A 6 -4.77 -36.51 -14.88
CA TYR A 6 -5.43 -35.61 -13.93
C TYR A 6 -4.94 -35.84 -12.48
N TRP A 7 -4.65 -37.09 -12.10
CA TRP A 7 -4.14 -37.46 -10.78
C TRP A 7 -2.69 -37.00 -10.59
N TRP A 8 -1.86 -37.10 -11.62
CA TRP A 8 -0.47 -36.67 -11.63
C TRP A 8 -0.37 -35.14 -11.58
N PHE A 9 -1.22 -34.45 -12.33
CA PHE A 9 -1.34 -32.98 -12.35
C PHE A 9 -1.78 -32.41 -10.98
N LYS A 10 -2.70 -33.10 -10.31
CA LYS A 10 -3.19 -32.72 -8.98
C LYS A 10 -2.14 -32.90 -7.87
N ARG A 11 -1.22 -33.85 -8.04
CA ARG A 11 -0.10 -34.11 -7.11
C ARG A 11 1.03 -33.09 -7.29
N LEU A 12 1.28 -32.58 -8.50
CA LEU A 12 2.24 -31.53 -8.82
C LEU A 12 1.78 -30.13 -8.36
N MET A 13 0.48 -29.92 -8.14
CA MET A 13 -0.12 -28.63 -7.76
C MET A 13 -0.38 -28.49 -6.26
N LYS A 14 -0.07 -29.49 -5.45
CA LYS A 14 -0.24 -29.38 -4.01
C LYS A 14 0.89 -28.54 -3.42
N LYS A 15 0.62 -27.25 -3.25
CA LYS A 15 1.55 -26.36 -2.56
C LYS A 15 1.82 -26.92 -1.16
N ALA A 16 3.09 -27.02 -0.78
CA ALA A 16 3.47 -27.38 0.57
C ALA A 16 2.81 -26.43 1.59
N THR A 17 2.41 -26.98 2.70
CA THR A 17 1.79 -26.25 3.81
C THR A 17 2.74 -26.13 4.99
N ILE A 18 2.48 -25.23 5.92
CA ILE A 18 3.25 -25.10 7.16
C ILE A 18 3.23 -26.39 7.99
N TYR A 19 2.17 -27.20 7.87
CA TYR A 19 2.07 -28.52 8.50
C TYR A 19 3.05 -29.53 7.90
N ASP A 20 3.27 -29.46 6.58
CA ASP A 20 4.24 -30.32 5.89
C ASP A 20 5.66 -29.96 6.33
N VAL A 21 5.97 -28.66 6.45
CA VAL A 21 7.26 -28.19 6.98
C VAL A 21 7.49 -28.66 8.43
N ALA A 22 6.48 -28.53 9.30
CA ALA A 22 6.57 -28.95 10.69
C ALA A 22 6.84 -30.45 10.81
N ARG A 23 6.13 -31.26 10.04
CA ARG A 23 6.28 -32.72 9.99
C ARG A 23 7.67 -33.12 9.51
N GLU A 24 8.16 -32.55 8.41
CA GLU A 24 9.43 -32.89 7.80
C GLU A 24 10.61 -32.41 8.64
N ALA A 25 10.51 -31.22 9.24
CA ALA A 25 11.49 -30.69 10.14
C ALA A 25 11.45 -31.34 11.54
N GLY A 26 10.43 -32.15 11.87
CA GLY A 26 10.27 -32.79 13.18
C GLY A 26 10.15 -31.80 14.33
N VAL A 27 9.46 -30.68 14.10
CA VAL A 27 9.24 -29.61 15.10
C VAL A 27 7.76 -29.24 15.20
N SER A 28 7.40 -28.50 16.24
CA SER A 28 6.02 -28.03 16.37
C SER A 28 5.70 -26.93 15.34
N LEU A 29 4.42 -26.79 14.99
CA LEU A 29 3.91 -25.72 14.15
C LEU A 29 4.31 -24.34 14.67
N ALA A 30 4.24 -24.17 16.00
CA ALA A 30 4.65 -22.93 16.66
C ALA A 30 6.14 -22.63 16.46
N THR A 31 7.00 -23.65 16.42
CA THR A 31 8.44 -23.50 16.15
C THR A 31 8.68 -23.06 14.71
N VAL A 32 7.99 -23.68 13.72
CA VAL A 32 8.08 -23.26 12.32
C VAL A 32 7.64 -21.79 12.17
N SER A 33 6.50 -21.44 12.75
CA SER A 33 6.00 -20.05 12.73
C SER A 33 7.00 -19.06 13.32
N ARG A 34 7.63 -19.38 14.45
CA ARG A 34 8.67 -18.53 15.05
C ARG A 34 9.88 -18.36 14.16
N VAL A 35 10.34 -19.44 13.50
CA VAL A 35 11.46 -19.37 12.54
C VAL A 35 11.13 -18.46 11.37
N ILE A 36 9.96 -18.63 10.75
CA ILE A 36 9.49 -17.82 9.63
C ILE A 36 9.39 -16.33 10.00
N ASN A 37 8.96 -16.04 11.24
CA ASN A 37 8.82 -14.66 11.74
C ASN A 37 10.12 -14.10 12.34
N GLY A 38 11.27 -14.77 12.19
CA GLY A 38 12.56 -14.24 12.63
C GLY A 38 12.76 -14.18 14.16
N SER A 39 12.00 -14.97 14.93
CA SER A 39 12.08 -14.96 16.40
C SER A 39 13.47 -15.40 16.90
N SER A 40 14.06 -14.61 17.79
CA SER A 40 15.34 -14.91 18.45
C SER A 40 15.29 -16.04 19.48
N VAL A 41 14.07 -16.48 19.85
CA VAL A 41 13.86 -17.52 20.88
C VAL A 41 14.19 -18.92 20.36
N VAL A 42 14.30 -19.11 19.02
CA VAL A 42 14.59 -20.41 18.43
C VAL A 42 16.10 -20.60 18.31
N ARG A 43 16.62 -21.76 18.77
CA ARG A 43 18.03 -22.11 18.66
C ARG A 43 18.46 -22.15 17.19
N GLU A 44 19.67 -21.66 16.89
CA GLU A 44 20.17 -21.53 15.51
C GLU A 44 20.13 -22.86 14.75
N LYS A 45 20.59 -23.97 15.36
CA LYS A 45 20.50 -25.30 14.77
C LYS A 45 19.08 -25.73 14.36
N THR A 46 18.07 -25.30 15.11
CA THR A 46 16.66 -25.58 14.80
C THR A 46 16.19 -24.71 13.65
N LYS A 47 16.63 -23.45 13.63
CA LYS A 47 16.30 -22.50 12.56
C LYS A 47 16.87 -22.97 11.21
N GLU A 48 18.15 -23.36 11.18
CA GLU A 48 18.80 -23.91 9.99
C GLU A 48 18.04 -25.14 9.45
N LYS A 49 17.68 -26.07 10.35
CA LYS A 49 16.91 -27.26 9.97
C LYS A 49 15.57 -26.92 9.34
N VAL A 50 14.83 -25.98 9.92
CA VAL A 50 13.52 -25.56 9.40
C VAL A 50 13.66 -24.82 8.06
N MET A 51 14.66 -23.94 7.94
CA MET A 51 14.92 -23.21 6.69
C MET A 51 15.28 -24.16 5.55
N LYS A 52 16.12 -25.17 5.81
CA LYS A 52 16.46 -26.19 4.83
C LYS A 52 15.19 -26.92 4.31
N VAL A 53 14.30 -27.33 5.20
CA VAL A 53 13.02 -27.98 4.82
C VAL A 53 12.11 -27.04 4.04
N ILE A 54 12.05 -25.76 4.39
CA ILE A 54 11.30 -24.74 3.65
C ILE A 54 11.79 -24.69 2.20
N ASP A 55 13.11 -24.66 2.00
CA ASP A 55 13.72 -24.60 0.67
C ASP A 55 13.46 -25.92 -0.11
N GLU A 56 13.66 -27.08 0.52
CA GLU A 56 13.43 -28.40 -0.09
C GLU A 56 11.98 -28.60 -0.54
N LEU A 57 11.02 -28.12 0.26
CA LEU A 57 9.58 -28.20 -0.06
C LEU A 57 9.09 -27.05 -0.94
N ASN A 58 9.97 -26.08 -1.28
CA ASN A 58 9.61 -24.82 -1.93
C ASN A 58 8.38 -24.18 -1.26
N PHE A 59 8.36 -24.24 0.09
CA PHE A 59 7.27 -23.68 0.86
C PHE A 59 7.36 -22.15 0.88
N LYS A 60 6.30 -21.49 0.46
CA LYS A 60 6.17 -20.03 0.58
C LYS A 60 5.14 -19.73 1.66
N PRO A 61 5.55 -18.98 2.72
CA PRO A 61 4.62 -18.54 3.75
C PRO A 61 3.40 -17.84 3.14
N ASN A 62 2.22 -18.19 3.59
CA ASN A 62 1.01 -17.52 3.15
C ASN A 62 0.86 -16.19 3.91
N GLN A 63 1.03 -15.08 3.21
CA GLN A 63 0.90 -13.74 3.79
C GLN A 63 -0.49 -13.49 4.39
N ILE A 64 -1.55 -14.07 3.81
CA ILE A 64 -2.91 -13.97 4.35
C ILE A 64 -3.00 -14.64 5.73
N ALA A 65 -2.43 -15.85 5.86
CA ALA A 65 -2.41 -16.55 7.15
C ALA A 65 -1.56 -15.83 8.19
N ARG A 66 -0.44 -15.21 7.76
CA ARG A 66 0.40 -14.36 8.60
C ARG A 66 -0.37 -13.11 9.04
N GLY A 67 -1.07 -12.46 8.13
CA GLY A 67 -1.90 -11.29 8.39
C GLY A 67 -2.99 -11.56 9.43
N LEU A 68 -3.66 -12.72 9.34
CA LEU A 68 -4.65 -13.14 10.33
C LEU A 68 -4.04 -13.33 11.73
N ALA A 69 -2.81 -13.84 11.82
CA ALA A 69 -2.12 -14.06 13.09
C ALA A 69 -1.56 -12.78 13.71
N THR A 70 -1.19 -11.79 12.89
CA THR A 70 -0.57 -10.52 13.32
C THR A 70 -1.53 -9.35 13.31
N ASN A 71 -2.75 -9.53 12.81
CA ASN A 71 -3.74 -8.49 12.50
C ASN A 71 -3.19 -7.37 11.58
N LYS A 72 -2.20 -7.73 10.73
CA LYS A 72 -1.59 -6.84 9.72
C LYS A 72 -1.61 -7.52 8.37
N THR A 73 -2.08 -6.81 7.35
CA THR A 73 -2.14 -7.33 5.98
C THR A 73 -0.87 -7.03 5.18
N THR A 74 0.01 -6.19 5.72
CA THR A 74 1.18 -5.63 5.01
C THR A 74 0.77 -5.06 3.65
N THR A 75 -0.35 -4.35 3.62
CA THR A 75 -0.90 -3.74 2.40
C THR A 75 -1.20 -2.28 2.64
N ILE A 76 -0.70 -1.42 1.75
CA ILE A 76 -1.07 0.00 1.67
C ILE A 76 -1.91 0.19 0.40
N ALA A 77 -3.04 0.83 0.55
CA ALA A 77 -3.88 1.22 -0.57
C ALA A 77 -3.50 2.62 -1.06
N ILE A 78 -3.46 2.83 -2.37
CA ILE A 78 -3.33 4.16 -2.98
C ILE A 78 -4.61 4.44 -3.72
N ILE A 79 -5.21 5.62 -3.51
CA ILE A 79 -6.44 6.05 -4.18
C ILE A 79 -6.19 7.38 -4.87
N PHE A 80 -6.44 7.45 -6.16
CA PHE A 80 -6.37 8.69 -6.95
C PHE A 80 -7.32 8.66 -8.14
N PRO A 81 -7.77 9.84 -8.64
CA PRO A 81 -8.54 9.94 -9.87
C PRO A 81 -7.76 9.43 -11.07
N GLN A 82 -8.41 8.71 -11.98
CA GLN A 82 -7.76 8.16 -13.17
C GLN A 82 -7.11 9.24 -14.05
N SER A 83 -7.71 10.44 -14.10
CA SER A 83 -7.16 11.61 -14.81
C SER A 83 -5.77 12.03 -14.31
N LEU A 84 -5.45 11.78 -13.05
CA LEU A 84 -4.14 12.10 -12.47
C LEU A 84 -3.05 11.08 -12.78
N PHE A 85 -3.36 9.96 -13.40
CA PHE A 85 -2.41 8.85 -13.58
C PHE A 85 -1.08 9.30 -14.20
N ALA A 86 -1.12 10.15 -15.23
CA ALA A 86 0.08 10.66 -15.89
C ALA A 86 0.95 11.54 -14.97
N HIS A 87 0.33 12.25 -14.03
CA HIS A 87 0.99 13.22 -13.15
C HIS A 87 1.57 12.54 -11.88
N VAL A 88 0.99 11.42 -11.45
CA VAL A 88 1.40 10.75 -10.20
C VAL A 88 2.40 9.62 -10.41
N LYS A 89 2.79 9.35 -11.66
CA LYS A 89 3.66 8.23 -12.05
C LYS A 89 4.93 8.13 -11.19
N ASP A 90 5.65 9.24 -11.06
CA ASP A 90 6.93 9.24 -10.34
C ASP A 90 6.72 9.09 -8.82
N MET A 91 5.65 9.65 -8.28
CA MET A 91 5.25 9.46 -6.88
C MET A 91 4.90 8.01 -6.59
N ILE A 92 4.13 7.36 -7.48
CA ILE A 92 3.80 5.93 -7.35
C ILE A 92 5.08 5.08 -7.39
N GLY A 93 6.06 5.44 -8.24
CA GLY A 93 7.37 4.81 -8.27
C GLY A 93 8.05 4.86 -6.91
N GLY A 94 8.16 6.05 -6.32
CA GLY A 94 8.74 6.24 -4.99
C GLY A 94 8.01 5.50 -3.87
N ILE A 95 6.67 5.51 -3.90
CA ILE A 95 5.85 4.76 -2.94
C ILE A 95 6.10 3.24 -3.09
N GLY A 96 6.21 2.75 -4.33
CA GLY A 96 6.52 1.35 -4.62
C GLY A 96 7.90 0.93 -4.10
N ASP A 97 8.91 1.79 -4.21
CA ASP A 97 10.25 1.55 -3.68
C ASP A 97 10.25 1.49 -2.15
N ALA A 98 9.53 2.42 -1.50
CA ALA A 98 9.34 2.40 -0.06
C ALA A 98 8.60 1.14 0.38
N GLY A 99 7.53 0.74 -0.34
CA GLY A 99 6.79 -0.48 -0.07
C GLY A 99 7.68 -1.72 -0.11
N ARG A 100 8.54 -1.85 -1.14
CA ARG A 100 9.52 -2.95 -1.22
C ARG A 100 10.49 -2.95 -0.04
N THR A 101 10.98 -1.78 0.34
CA THR A 101 11.94 -1.65 1.44
C THR A 101 11.34 -2.04 2.79
N LEU A 102 10.06 -1.74 2.98
CA LEU A 102 9.32 -1.95 4.22
C LEU A 102 8.50 -3.24 4.25
N ASP A 103 8.61 -4.09 3.20
CA ASP A 103 7.85 -5.35 3.03
C ASP A 103 6.32 -5.12 2.99
N TYR A 104 5.88 -4.02 2.37
CA TYR A 104 4.48 -3.72 2.12
C TYR A 104 4.10 -3.95 0.67
N ASN A 105 2.94 -4.56 0.46
CA ASN A 105 2.29 -4.60 -0.85
C ASN A 105 1.56 -3.29 -1.11
N ILE A 106 1.68 -2.78 -2.34
CA ILE A 106 0.96 -1.59 -2.76
C ILE A 106 -0.20 -2.01 -3.65
N THR A 107 -1.42 -1.60 -3.29
CA THR A 107 -2.62 -1.82 -4.09
C THR A 107 -3.14 -0.48 -4.57
N ILE A 108 -3.30 -0.34 -5.87
CA ILE A 108 -3.76 0.91 -6.50
C ILE A 108 -5.22 0.80 -6.84
N TYR A 109 -5.99 1.81 -6.45
CA TYR A 109 -7.38 2.02 -6.81
C TYR A 109 -7.51 3.36 -7.53
N THR A 110 -8.15 3.37 -8.68
CA THR A 110 -8.48 4.59 -9.40
C THR A 110 -9.96 4.89 -9.25
N THR A 111 -10.28 6.18 -9.12
CA THR A 111 -11.66 6.67 -9.16
C THR A 111 -11.93 7.25 -10.53
N ASP A 112 -13.15 7.05 -11.05
CA ASP A 112 -13.55 7.67 -12.31
C ASP A 112 -13.90 9.14 -12.06
N ASP A 113 -13.39 10.03 -12.91
CA ASP A 113 -13.68 11.47 -12.86
C ASP A 113 -15.13 11.79 -13.29
N ILE A 114 -15.84 10.84 -13.83
CA ILE A 114 -17.22 10.99 -14.28
C ILE A 114 -18.16 10.65 -13.13
N GLY A 115 -18.41 11.62 -12.35
CA GLY A 115 -19.29 11.90 -11.25
C GLY A 115 -20.54 11.08 -10.98
N ASN A 116 -20.60 9.77 -11.13
CA ASN A 116 -21.74 8.96 -10.71
C ASN A 116 -21.39 7.51 -10.36
N GLY A 117 -20.12 7.14 -10.28
CA GLY A 117 -19.74 5.87 -9.62
C GLY A 117 -19.71 6.09 -8.10
N PRO A 118 -20.25 5.18 -7.27
CA PRO A 118 -20.21 5.40 -5.84
C PRO A 118 -18.76 5.40 -5.35
N MET A 119 -18.28 6.53 -4.86
CA MET A 119 -17.04 6.67 -4.09
C MET A 119 -17.00 5.60 -2.99
N ASP A 120 -18.15 5.24 -2.46
CA ASP A 120 -18.35 4.18 -1.50
C ASP A 120 -17.77 2.83 -1.96
N ASP A 121 -17.79 2.50 -3.27
CA ASP A 121 -17.32 1.21 -3.77
C ASP A 121 -15.79 1.05 -3.66
N VAL A 122 -15.00 2.12 -3.93
CA VAL A 122 -13.54 2.07 -3.80
C VAL A 122 -13.12 2.01 -2.33
N MET A 123 -13.71 2.87 -1.50
CA MET A 123 -13.43 2.87 -0.07
C MET A 123 -13.93 1.58 0.59
N GLU A 124 -15.08 1.04 0.18
CA GLU A 124 -15.56 -0.26 0.66
C GLU A 124 -14.55 -1.38 0.32
N LYS A 125 -13.99 -1.39 -0.89
CA LYS A 125 -12.94 -2.35 -1.28
C LYS A 125 -11.72 -2.23 -0.37
N VAL A 126 -11.25 -1.01 -0.10
CA VAL A 126 -10.11 -0.76 0.80
C VAL A 126 -10.41 -1.27 2.23
N ILE A 127 -11.60 -0.98 2.74
CA ILE A 127 -12.04 -1.44 4.06
C ILE A 127 -12.10 -2.98 4.11
N ARG A 128 -12.69 -3.60 3.08
CA ARG A 128 -12.83 -5.08 2.98
C ARG A 128 -11.50 -5.78 2.86
N THR A 129 -10.50 -5.19 2.19
CA THR A 129 -9.14 -5.74 2.09
C THR A 129 -8.34 -5.56 3.37
N ARG A 130 -8.85 -4.80 4.35
CA ARG A 130 -8.17 -4.50 5.61
C ARG A 130 -6.77 -3.94 5.38
N ALA A 131 -6.63 -2.99 4.45
CA ALA A 131 -5.36 -2.31 4.24
C ALA A 131 -4.86 -1.71 5.56
N ASP A 132 -3.58 -1.84 5.85
CA ASP A 132 -2.96 -1.31 7.07
C ASP A 132 -2.86 0.22 7.05
N GLY A 133 -3.00 0.82 5.87
CA GLY A 133 -3.03 2.25 5.67
C GLY A 133 -3.46 2.62 4.26
N VAL A 134 -3.79 3.90 4.06
CA VAL A 134 -4.21 4.42 2.77
C VAL A 134 -3.48 5.72 2.44
N ILE A 135 -3.11 5.87 1.18
CA ILE A 135 -2.59 7.12 0.60
C ILE A 135 -3.65 7.66 -0.33
N LEU A 136 -4.15 8.83 0.00
CA LEU A 136 -5.18 9.55 -0.74
C LEU A 136 -4.53 10.69 -1.52
N PHE A 137 -4.86 10.84 -2.79
CA PHE A 137 -4.48 12.03 -3.55
C PHE A 137 -5.62 13.04 -3.52
N ASN A 138 -5.27 14.32 -3.42
CA ASN A 138 -6.24 15.41 -3.42
C ASN A 138 -7.16 15.32 -4.65
N ASN A 139 -8.48 15.38 -4.41
CA ASN A 139 -9.53 15.30 -5.41
C ASN A 139 -10.82 15.92 -4.86
N ASP A 140 -11.85 16.06 -5.69
CA ASP A 140 -13.12 16.70 -5.31
C ASP A 140 -13.88 15.98 -4.19
N ASN A 141 -13.59 14.73 -3.92
CA ASN A 141 -14.25 13.91 -2.89
C ASN A 141 -13.36 13.62 -1.68
N ILE A 142 -12.24 14.34 -1.53
CA ILE A 142 -11.23 14.08 -0.51
C ILE A 142 -11.81 14.14 0.92
N ASP A 143 -12.73 15.07 1.17
CA ASP A 143 -13.34 15.24 2.50
C ASP A 143 -14.15 14.00 2.90
N GLN A 144 -14.91 13.42 1.97
CA GLN A 144 -15.65 12.17 2.22
C GLN A 144 -14.69 10.99 2.45
N GLN A 145 -13.60 10.92 1.71
CA GLN A 145 -12.58 9.89 1.89
C GLN A 145 -11.93 10.01 3.27
N ILE A 146 -11.62 11.23 3.72
CA ILE A 146 -11.07 11.49 5.05
C ILE A 146 -12.07 11.05 6.14
N GLU A 147 -13.35 11.37 6.00
CA GLU A 147 -14.39 10.94 6.95
C GLU A 147 -14.46 9.41 7.04
N LEU A 148 -14.41 8.70 5.90
CA LEU A 148 -14.46 7.25 5.87
C LEU A 148 -13.24 6.60 6.51
N VAL A 149 -12.01 7.08 6.24
CA VAL A 149 -10.81 6.53 6.88
C VAL A 149 -10.82 6.76 8.39
N LYS A 150 -11.31 7.90 8.86
CA LYS A 150 -11.50 8.19 10.28
C LYS A 150 -12.54 7.27 10.93
N LYS A 151 -13.70 7.12 10.30
CA LYS A 151 -14.78 6.24 10.76
C LYS A 151 -14.30 4.80 10.96
N HIS A 152 -13.42 4.33 10.09
CA HIS A 152 -12.90 2.96 10.14
C HIS A 152 -11.51 2.86 10.81
N SER A 153 -11.01 3.97 11.37
CA SER A 153 -9.70 4.04 12.05
C SER A 153 -8.56 3.52 11.18
N ILE A 154 -8.59 3.83 9.87
CA ILE A 154 -7.53 3.45 8.93
C ILE A 154 -6.48 4.56 8.91
N PRO A 155 -5.20 4.29 9.20
CA PRO A 155 -4.13 5.27 9.05
C PRO A 155 -4.09 5.84 7.64
N ALA A 156 -4.06 7.17 7.50
CA ALA A 156 -4.13 7.80 6.20
C ALA A 156 -3.11 8.94 6.03
N VAL A 157 -2.66 9.10 4.79
CA VAL A 157 -1.84 10.23 4.34
C VAL A 157 -2.51 10.84 3.11
N VAL A 158 -2.63 12.17 3.08
CA VAL A 158 -3.13 12.91 1.92
C VAL A 158 -1.95 13.55 1.19
N ILE A 159 -1.91 13.37 -0.12
CA ILE A 159 -0.93 13.99 -1.01
C ILE A 159 -1.60 15.11 -1.83
N GLY A 160 -0.96 16.28 -1.88
CA GLY A 160 -1.36 17.40 -2.70
C GLY A 160 -2.12 18.51 -1.96
N MET A 161 -2.48 18.30 -0.69
CA MET A 161 -3.08 19.35 0.14
C MET A 161 -2.68 19.21 1.61
N GLN A 162 -2.76 20.31 2.33
CA GLN A 162 -2.65 20.31 3.80
C GLN A 162 -4.00 19.91 4.40
N VAL A 163 -3.97 18.99 5.37
CA VAL A 163 -5.14 18.61 6.17
C VAL A 163 -4.95 19.14 7.58
N SER A 164 -5.99 19.78 8.14
CA SER A 164 -5.93 20.38 9.48
C SER A 164 -6.07 19.35 10.61
N ASP A 165 -6.47 18.11 10.29
CA ASP A 165 -6.65 17.04 11.27
C ASP A 165 -5.32 16.36 11.56
N GLU A 166 -4.84 16.45 12.80
CA GLU A 166 -3.56 15.91 13.25
C GLU A 166 -3.48 14.36 13.14
N SER A 167 -4.62 13.69 13.05
CA SER A 167 -4.66 12.23 12.86
C SER A 167 -4.38 11.78 11.42
N ILE A 168 -4.36 12.72 10.47
CA ILE A 168 -4.13 12.49 9.04
C ILE A 168 -2.81 13.12 8.63
N GLY A 169 -1.90 12.31 8.08
CA GLY A 169 -0.65 12.84 7.51
C GLY A 169 -0.90 13.67 6.26
N SER A 170 -0.09 14.70 6.03
CA SER A 170 -0.16 15.53 4.81
C SER A 170 1.21 15.62 4.16
N VAL A 171 1.24 15.45 2.85
CA VAL A 171 2.41 15.72 1.99
C VAL A 171 1.98 16.68 0.90
N TYR A 172 2.44 17.92 0.95
CA TYR A 172 2.01 18.95 0.01
C TYR A 172 3.13 19.95 -0.28
N VAL A 173 2.95 20.67 -1.36
CA VAL A 173 3.79 21.83 -1.72
C VAL A 173 3.01 23.08 -1.35
N ASP A 174 3.60 23.93 -0.51
CA ASP A 174 3.03 25.23 -0.19
C ASP A 174 3.18 26.18 -1.40
N ALA A 175 2.29 26.00 -2.38
CA ALA A 175 2.29 26.75 -3.61
C ALA A 175 2.06 28.25 -3.36
N GLN A 176 1.28 28.62 -2.33
CA GLN A 176 1.02 30.01 -1.98
C GLN A 176 2.31 30.70 -1.54
N LYS A 177 3.03 30.10 -0.60
CA LYS A 177 4.31 30.62 -0.11
C LYS A 177 5.34 30.71 -1.23
N ILE A 178 5.49 29.64 -2.04
CA ILE A 178 6.43 29.61 -3.15
C ILE A 178 6.10 30.72 -4.17
N THR A 179 4.83 30.87 -4.54
CA THR A 179 4.41 31.93 -5.47
C THR A 179 4.68 33.31 -4.90
N TYR A 180 4.38 33.52 -3.62
CA TYR A 180 4.67 34.76 -2.92
C TYR A 180 6.18 35.09 -2.96
N ASP A 181 7.03 34.15 -2.61
CA ASP A 181 8.49 34.31 -2.57
C ASP A 181 9.05 34.63 -3.98
N ILE A 182 8.53 33.93 -5.02
CA ILE A 182 8.93 34.18 -6.41
C ILE A 182 8.54 35.57 -6.85
N VAL A 183 7.31 36.02 -6.60
CA VAL A 183 6.82 37.35 -6.97
C VAL A 183 7.62 38.44 -6.27
N ASN A 184 7.84 38.29 -4.95
CA ASN A 184 8.65 39.25 -4.20
C ASN A 184 10.08 39.37 -4.74
N ASN A 185 10.72 38.27 -5.05
CA ASN A 185 12.06 38.28 -5.63
C ASN A 185 12.11 39.06 -6.95
N TYR A 186 11.08 38.96 -7.81
CA TYR A 186 11.00 39.76 -9.03
C TYR A 186 10.76 41.23 -8.75
N LEU A 187 9.89 41.57 -7.79
CA LEU A 187 9.63 42.98 -7.39
C LEU A 187 10.88 43.63 -6.81
N GLU A 188 11.61 42.95 -5.95
CA GLU A 188 12.88 43.45 -5.39
C GLU A 188 13.94 43.70 -6.47
N LYS A 189 13.92 42.95 -7.57
CA LYS A 189 14.76 43.15 -8.74
C LYS A 189 14.24 44.23 -9.72
N GLY A 190 13.21 44.98 -9.31
CA GLY A 190 12.62 46.09 -10.10
C GLY A 190 11.77 45.62 -11.27
N LYS A 191 11.32 44.37 -11.29
CA LYS A 191 10.42 43.80 -12.31
C LYS A 191 8.96 44.04 -11.91
N ASN A 192 8.39 45.16 -12.32
CA ASN A 192 7.04 45.60 -11.93
C ASN A 192 5.91 45.09 -12.83
N ASN A 193 6.25 44.54 -14.02
CA ASN A 193 5.27 44.03 -14.95
C ASN A 193 5.30 42.50 -14.91
N ILE A 194 4.46 41.90 -14.04
CA ILE A 194 4.37 40.47 -13.83
C ILE A 194 3.03 40.01 -14.41
N ILE A 195 3.08 39.00 -15.30
CA ILE A 195 1.89 38.36 -15.85
C ILE A 195 1.82 36.94 -15.27
N PHE A 196 0.70 36.62 -14.63
CA PHE A 196 0.40 35.29 -14.13
C PHE A 196 -0.48 34.54 -15.15
N VAL A 197 0.02 33.43 -15.67
CA VAL A 197 -0.76 32.55 -16.57
C VAL A 197 -1.23 31.35 -15.75
N SER A 198 -2.53 31.30 -15.48
CA SER A 198 -3.15 30.17 -14.79
C SER A 198 -3.77 29.18 -15.80
N PRO A 199 -3.63 27.88 -15.63
CA PRO A 199 -4.50 26.93 -16.30
C PRO A 199 -5.95 27.18 -15.91
N GLN A 200 -6.90 26.72 -16.69
CA GLN A 200 -8.34 26.95 -16.44
C GLN A 200 -8.72 26.63 -14.99
N GLN A 201 -9.62 27.43 -14.41
CA GLN A 201 -10.00 27.46 -12.98
C GLN A 201 -10.39 26.13 -12.34
N ASN A 202 -10.63 25.07 -13.12
CA ASN A 202 -11.07 23.76 -12.63
C ASN A 202 -9.92 22.85 -12.17
N LEU A 203 -8.66 23.30 -12.22
CA LEU A 203 -7.48 22.50 -11.84
C LEU A 203 -6.80 22.97 -10.56
N ILE A 204 -7.30 24.03 -9.91
CA ILE A 204 -6.76 24.55 -8.66
C ILE A 204 -7.90 24.63 -7.63
N ARG A 205 -8.10 23.59 -6.92
CA ARG A 205 -8.70 23.60 -5.59
C ARG A 205 -7.75 22.96 -4.61
#